data_2441f81cf6400e83d5419e3caf731161
#
_entry.id   2441f81cf6400e83d5419e3caf731161
#
_cell.length_a   1.000
_cell.length_b   1.000
_cell.length_c   1.000
_cell.angle_alpha   90.00
_cell.angle_beta   90.00
_cell.angle_gamma   90.00
#
_symmetry.space_group_name_H-M   'P 1'
#
loop_
_entity.id
_entity.type
_entity.pdbx_description
1 polymer ?
#
loop_
_entity_poly.entity_id
_entity_poly.type
_entity_poly.pdbx_seq_one_letter_code
_entity_poly.pdbx_strand_id
1 'polypeptide(L)'
;ARGVDMLAWESFGAGWVGDVTKHLKLDDVRVLDADYGQLPDLNAVDFTRDVVFTWNGTTSGVRVPNGDWIADDREGLTICDATSAAFAMDIPWDKIDVATYSWQKVMGGEGGHGMLILSPRAVERLENYTPPWPLPKVFRLTKGGKLIDGVFRGETLNTPSMIALEDALDGLNWAETVGGAAGLRARCEENFGT
;
A
#
# COMPACT_ATOMS: atom_id res chain seq x y z
N ALA A 1 2.68 21.25 2.99
CA ALA A 1 2.59 19.77 3.04
C ALA A 1 2.49 19.36 4.50
N ARG A 2 1.81 18.27 4.81
CA ARG A 2 1.85 17.68 6.16
C ARG A 2 3.20 16.99 6.34
N GLY A 3 3.66 16.90 7.57
CA GLY A 3 4.77 16.03 7.93
C GLY A 3 4.42 14.55 7.69
N VAL A 4 5.43 13.72 7.61
CA VAL A 4 5.27 12.28 7.34
C VAL A 4 5.96 11.47 8.42
N ASP A 5 5.26 10.49 8.98
CA ASP A 5 5.82 9.43 9.80
C ASP A 5 6.05 8.19 8.93
N MET A 6 7.30 7.74 8.88
CA MET A 6 7.72 6.57 8.11
C MET A 6 8.06 5.44 9.06
N LEU A 7 7.33 4.33 8.99
CA LEU A 7 7.62 3.14 9.79
C LEU A 7 8.47 2.17 8.97
N ALA A 8 9.61 1.74 9.55
CA ALA A 8 10.52 0.82 8.88
C ALA A 8 11.13 -0.20 9.86
N TRP A 9 11.13 -1.47 9.51
CA TRP A 9 11.71 -2.56 10.29
C TRP A 9 12.34 -3.67 9.44
N GLU A 10 12.47 -3.42 8.13
CA GLU A 10 13.12 -4.32 7.19
C GLU A 10 13.46 -3.59 5.88
N SER A 11 14.02 -4.30 4.90
CA SER A 11 14.61 -3.70 3.70
C SER A 11 13.62 -2.93 2.81
N PHE A 12 12.38 -3.40 2.66
CA PHE A 12 11.38 -2.72 1.81
C PHE A 12 10.90 -1.43 2.47
N GLY A 13 10.56 -1.45 3.76
CA GLY A 13 10.23 -0.24 4.51
C GLY A 13 11.38 0.77 4.50
N ALA A 14 12.62 0.31 4.68
CA ALA A 14 13.81 1.17 4.57
C ALA A 14 13.98 1.77 3.16
N GLY A 15 13.61 1.03 2.11
CA GLY A 15 13.57 1.54 0.74
C GLY A 15 12.62 2.72 0.61
N TRP A 16 11.39 2.61 1.11
CA TRP A 16 10.41 3.70 1.13
C TRP A 16 10.92 4.93 1.90
N VAL A 17 11.60 4.74 3.05
CA VAL A 17 12.25 5.83 3.77
C VAL A 17 13.29 6.53 2.88
N GLY A 18 14.09 5.76 2.17
CA GLY A 18 15.08 6.29 1.22
C GLY A 18 14.43 7.12 0.11
N ASP A 19 13.33 6.65 -0.46
CA ASP A 19 12.60 7.38 -1.50
C ASP A 19 12.06 8.71 -0.99
N VAL A 20 11.45 8.72 0.19
CA VAL A 20 10.88 9.95 0.78
C VAL A 20 11.97 10.95 1.18
N THR A 21 13.04 10.49 1.81
CA THR A 21 14.08 11.38 2.37
C THR A 21 15.12 11.80 1.34
N LYS A 22 15.57 10.90 0.46
CA LYS A 22 16.68 11.15 -0.47
C LYS A 22 16.22 11.58 -1.86
N HIS A 23 15.09 11.03 -2.34
CA HIS A 23 14.60 11.28 -3.69
C HIS A 23 13.51 12.35 -3.72
N LEU A 24 12.46 12.24 -2.92
CA LEU A 24 11.44 13.29 -2.79
C LEU A 24 11.92 14.48 -1.97
N LYS A 25 12.90 14.27 -1.08
CA LYS A 25 13.52 15.31 -0.23
C LYS A 25 12.46 16.10 0.56
N LEU A 26 11.54 15.40 1.21
CA LEU A 26 10.60 16.05 2.10
C LEU A 26 11.33 16.51 3.36
N ASP A 27 11.06 17.75 3.81
CA ASP A 27 11.78 18.38 4.92
C ASP A 27 11.30 17.88 6.28
N ASP A 28 10.01 17.54 6.41
CA ASP A 28 9.39 17.14 7.69
C ASP A 28 9.05 15.65 7.68
N VAL A 29 10.08 14.83 7.91
CA VAL A 29 9.96 13.37 7.96
C VAL A 29 10.48 12.87 9.30
N ARG A 30 9.65 12.10 10.04
CA ARG A 30 10.07 11.29 11.16
C ARG A 30 10.18 9.85 10.74
N VAL A 31 11.26 9.20 11.13
CA VAL A 31 11.44 7.77 10.91
C VAL A 31 11.26 7.05 12.25
N LEU A 32 10.29 6.16 12.30
CA LEU A 32 10.04 5.24 13.40
C LEU A 32 10.57 3.86 12.95
N ASP A 33 11.78 3.54 13.35
CA ASP A 33 12.47 2.31 12.97
C ASP A 33 12.60 1.34 14.15
N ALA A 34 12.91 0.12 13.82
CA ALA A 34 13.23 -0.94 14.77
C ALA A 34 14.30 -1.86 14.19
N ASP A 35 14.94 -2.62 15.07
CA ASP A 35 15.88 -3.66 14.67
C ASP A 35 15.16 -4.73 13.82
N TYR A 36 15.93 -5.38 12.95
CA TYR A 36 15.41 -6.46 12.12
C TYR A 36 14.73 -7.54 12.97
N GLY A 37 13.48 -7.84 12.62
CA GLY A 37 12.66 -8.79 13.38
C GLY A 37 11.85 -8.18 14.52
N GLN A 38 11.88 -6.86 14.69
CA GLN A 38 11.09 -6.13 15.68
C GLN A 38 10.16 -5.12 15.00
N LEU A 39 9.02 -4.80 15.61
CA LEU A 39 8.18 -3.67 15.21
C LEU A 39 8.63 -2.39 15.91
N PRO A 40 8.56 -1.23 15.23
CA PRO A 40 8.69 0.04 15.91
C PRO A 40 7.53 0.24 16.91
N ASP A 41 7.70 1.19 17.84
CA ASP A 41 6.62 1.54 18.76
C ASP A 41 5.47 2.22 18.01
N LEU A 42 4.40 1.48 17.76
CA LEU A 42 3.21 1.97 17.07
C LEU A 42 2.46 3.07 17.86
N ASN A 43 2.66 3.17 19.17
CA ASN A 43 2.07 4.24 19.98
C ASN A 43 2.78 5.59 19.81
N ALA A 44 3.98 5.58 19.22
CA ALA A 44 4.72 6.80 18.92
C ALA A 44 4.27 7.50 17.63
N VAL A 45 3.35 6.89 16.87
CA VAL A 45 2.84 7.44 15.61
C VAL A 45 1.97 8.67 15.88
N ASP A 46 2.25 9.74 15.13
CA ASP A 46 1.48 10.98 15.19
C ASP A 46 0.48 11.07 14.04
N PHE A 47 -0.78 10.80 14.31
CA PHE A 47 -1.84 10.76 13.31
C PHE A 47 -2.32 12.14 12.82
N THR A 48 -1.71 13.25 13.28
CA THR A 48 -1.83 14.55 12.61
C THR A 48 -0.96 14.62 11.35
N ARG A 49 0.00 13.69 11.18
CA ARG A 49 0.91 13.53 10.06
C ARG A 49 0.41 12.44 9.11
N ASP A 50 0.88 12.43 7.88
CA ASP A 50 0.68 11.29 7.00
C ASP A 50 1.57 10.14 7.48
N VAL A 51 1.06 8.91 7.44
CA VAL A 51 1.78 7.72 7.96
C VAL A 51 2.03 6.77 6.79
N VAL A 52 3.28 6.39 6.58
CA VAL A 52 3.69 5.45 5.52
C VAL A 52 4.32 4.21 6.15
N PHE A 53 3.82 3.05 5.81
CA PHE A 53 4.31 1.78 6.36
C PHE A 53 4.05 0.61 5.42
N THR A 54 4.78 -0.49 5.63
CA THR A 54 4.47 -1.80 5.05
C THR A 54 3.56 -2.56 6.01
N TRP A 55 2.56 -3.34 5.52
CA TRP A 55 1.73 -4.14 6.42
C TRP A 55 2.53 -5.23 7.11
N ASN A 56 3.47 -5.81 6.39
CA ASN A 56 4.40 -6.78 6.93
C ASN A 56 5.78 -6.64 6.28
N GLY A 57 6.82 -6.96 7.03
CA GLY A 57 8.18 -7.06 6.54
C GLY A 57 8.40 -8.38 5.82
N THR A 58 8.43 -8.36 4.48
CA THR A 58 8.59 -9.55 3.65
C THR A 58 9.85 -10.35 3.99
N THR A 59 10.95 -9.68 4.33
CA THR A 59 12.23 -10.33 4.64
C THR A 59 12.33 -10.79 6.09
N SER A 60 11.63 -10.14 7.01
CA SER A 60 11.67 -10.46 8.45
C SER A 60 10.51 -11.35 8.91
N GLY A 61 9.41 -11.39 8.16
CA GLY A 61 8.18 -12.04 8.57
C GLY A 61 7.38 -11.26 9.64
N VAL A 62 7.90 -10.15 10.14
CA VAL A 62 7.23 -9.33 11.16
C VAL A 62 6.12 -8.50 10.53
N ARG A 63 4.93 -8.52 11.10
CA ARG A 63 3.76 -7.76 10.63
C ARG A 63 3.18 -6.89 11.72
N VAL A 64 2.47 -5.83 11.34
CA VAL A 64 1.60 -5.11 12.28
C VAL A 64 0.50 -6.06 12.79
N PRO A 65 0.11 -5.99 14.07
CA PRO A 65 -0.80 -6.98 14.65
C PRO A 65 -2.23 -6.90 14.07
N ASN A 66 -2.71 -5.70 13.86
CA ASN A 66 -4.05 -5.37 13.36
C ASN A 66 -4.13 -3.87 13.03
N GLY A 67 -5.33 -3.32 12.87
CA GLY A 67 -5.56 -1.89 12.64
C GLY A 67 -5.87 -1.06 13.89
N ASP A 68 -5.87 -1.64 15.09
CA ASP A 68 -6.32 -0.94 16.31
C ASP A 68 -5.42 0.23 16.71
N TRP A 69 -4.14 0.17 16.30
CA TRP A 69 -3.18 1.24 16.51
C TRP A 69 -3.42 2.47 15.63
N ILE A 70 -4.22 2.34 14.56
CA ILE A 70 -4.53 3.43 13.64
C ILE A 70 -5.73 4.21 14.19
N ALA A 71 -5.52 5.49 14.53
CA ALA A 71 -6.55 6.34 15.09
C ALA A 71 -7.71 6.57 14.12
N ASP A 72 -8.94 6.52 14.64
CA ASP A 72 -10.14 6.74 13.82
C ASP A 72 -10.31 8.24 13.46
N ASP A 73 -9.89 9.13 14.37
CA ASP A 73 -9.95 10.60 14.22
C ASP A 73 -8.68 11.20 13.58
N ARG A 74 -7.88 10.35 12.91
CA ARG A 74 -6.64 10.78 12.24
C ARG A 74 -6.87 11.92 11.25
N GLU A 75 -6.00 12.92 11.28
CA GLU A 75 -5.99 14.00 10.30
C GLU A 75 -5.16 13.67 9.06
N GLY A 76 -4.04 12.97 9.26
CA GLY A 76 -3.17 12.49 8.19
C GLY A 76 -3.77 11.31 7.42
N LEU A 77 -3.17 10.98 6.28
CA LEU A 77 -3.49 9.78 5.50
C LEU A 77 -2.63 8.61 5.96
N THR A 78 -3.22 7.43 5.99
CA THR A 78 -2.49 6.16 6.16
C THR A 78 -2.21 5.54 4.81
N ILE A 79 -0.94 5.34 4.50
CA ILE A 79 -0.42 4.86 3.22
C ILE A 79 0.31 3.55 3.47
N CYS A 80 -0.23 2.47 2.94
CA CYS A 80 0.21 1.11 3.23
C CYS A 80 0.71 0.40 1.97
N ASP A 81 1.94 -0.11 2.02
CA ASP A 81 2.37 -1.17 1.11
C ASP A 81 1.84 -2.51 1.63
N ALA A 82 0.87 -3.05 0.92
CA ALA A 82 0.23 -4.33 1.22
C ALA A 82 0.65 -5.44 0.25
N THR A 83 1.77 -5.29 -0.46
CA THR A 83 2.15 -6.18 -1.56
C THR A 83 2.18 -7.65 -1.16
N SER A 84 2.72 -7.99 0.01
CA SER A 84 2.72 -9.38 0.50
C SER A 84 1.62 -9.69 1.52
N ALA A 85 0.81 -8.70 1.89
CA ALA A 85 -0.31 -8.87 2.81
C ALA A 85 -1.65 -9.07 2.09
N ALA A 86 -1.84 -8.40 0.95
CA ALA A 86 -3.07 -8.49 0.18
C ALA A 86 -3.42 -9.96 -0.12
N PHE A 87 -4.66 -10.34 0.14
CA PHE A 87 -5.21 -11.70 0.06
C PHE A 87 -4.69 -12.71 1.09
N ALA A 88 -3.56 -12.45 1.78
CA ALA A 88 -3.03 -13.34 2.82
C ALA A 88 -3.46 -12.93 4.23
N MET A 89 -3.65 -11.65 4.48
CA MET A 89 -3.87 -11.08 5.80
C MET A 89 -5.15 -10.26 5.83
N ASP A 90 -5.69 -10.08 7.04
CA ASP A 90 -6.84 -9.20 7.24
C ASP A 90 -6.36 -7.76 7.34
N ILE A 91 -6.80 -6.93 6.38
CA ILE A 91 -6.44 -5.51 6.31
C ILE A 91 -7.68 -4.70 6.63
N PRO A 92 -7.64 -3.79 7.62
CA PRO A 92 -8.76 -2.91 7.97
C PRO A 92 -8.89 -1.80 6.93
N TRP A 93 -9.59 -2.06 5.84
CA TRP A 93 -9.71 -1.16 4.69
C TRP A 93 -10.31 0.21 5.03
N ASP A 94 -11.12 0.30 6.06
CA ASP A 94 -11.69 1.53 6.61
C ASP A 94 -10.64 2.44 7.28
N LYS A 95 -9.51 1.87 7.67
CA LYS A 95 -8.38 2.58 8.30
C LYS A 95 -7.24 2.88 7.35
N ILE A 96 -7.27 2.38 6.10
CA ILE A 96 -6.22 2.59 5.10
C ILE A 96 -6.71 3.56 4.03
N ASP A 97 -6.01 4.68 3.88
CA ASP A 97 -6.38 5.69 2.89
C ASP A 97 -5.76 5.44 1.52
N VAL A 98 -4.55 4.88 1.49
CA VAL A 98 -3.88 4.47 0.26
C VAL A 98 -3.28 3.09 0.50
N ALA A 99 -3.65 2.13 -0.31
CA ALA A 99 -2.99 0.82 -0.34
C ALA A 99 -2.42 0.55 -1.73
N THR A 100 -1.20 0.00 -1.75
CA THR A 100 -0.59 -0.50 -2.98
C THR A 100 -0.22 -1.96 -2.81
N TYR A 101 -0.40 -2.73 -3.90
CA TYR A 101 0.06 -4.10 -3.98
C TYR A 101 0.28 -4.51 -5.44
N SER A 102 0.81 -5.69 -5.64
CA SER A 102 1.08 -6.25 -6.96
C SER A 102 0.74 -7.75 -6.95
N TRP A 103 0.65 -8.37 -8.12
CA TRP A 103 0.05 -9.71 -8.27
C TRP A 103 0.98 -10.89 -7.96
N GLN A 104 2.29 -10.65 -7.83
CA GLN A 104 3.30 -11.72 -7.72
C GLN A 104 3.41 -12.41 -6.35
N LYS A 105 2.57 -12.09 -5.38
CA LYS A 105 2.58 -12.71 -4.05
C LYS A 105 1.50 -13.78 -3.96
N VAL A 106 0.49 -13.58 -3.13
CA VAL A 106 -0.55 -14.59 -2.84
C VAL A 106 -1.31 -15.02 -4.10
N MET A 107 -1.55 -14.11 -5.02
CA MET A 107 -2.25 -14.41 -6.28
C MET A 107 -1.40 -15.17 -7.30
N GLY A 108 -0.08 -15.31 -7.08
CA GLY A 108 0.80 -16.11 -7.92
C GLY A 108 1.06 -15.58 -9.33
N GLY A 109 0.60 -14.36 -9.65
CA GLY A 109 0.81 -13.74 -10.94
C GLY A 109 2.20 -13.13 -11.13
N GLU A 110 2.41 -12.43 -12.24
CA GLU A 110 3.66 -11.72 -12.50
C GLU A 110 3.72 -10.37 -11.75
N GLY A 111 4.94 -9.96 -11.37
CA GLY A 111 5.22 -8.61 -10.86
C GLY A 111 5.11 -7.55 -11.96
N GLY A 112 5.14 -6.28 -11.56
CA GLY A 112 5.12 -5.15 -12.50
C GLY A 112 3.73 -4.57 -12.78
N HIS A 113 2.67 -5.19 -12.30
CA HIS A 113 1.30 -4.65 -12.34
C HIS A 113 0.96 -4.13 -10.93
N GLY A 114 1.11 -2.81 -10.74
CA GLY A 114 0.77 -2.16 -9.49
C GLY A 114 -0.73 -1.89 -9.38
N MET A 115 -1.33 -2.33 -8.29
CA MET A 115 -2.70 -1.99 -7.91
C MET A 115 -2.66 -0.86 -6.90
N LEU A 116 -3.57 0.10 -7.04
CA LEU A 116 -3.70 1.25 -6.15
C LEU A 116 -5.15 1.37 -5.70
N ILE A 117 -5.35 1.34 -4.39
CA ILE A 117 -6.65 1.56 -3.76
C ILE A 117 -6.58 2.91 -3.05
N LEU A 118 -7.57 3.76 -3.27
CA LEU A 118 -7.67 5.08 -2.68
C LEU A 118 -8.97 5.22 -1.90
N SER A 119 -8.88 5.70 -0.66
CA SER A 119 -10.05 6.15 0.08
C SER A 119 -10.60 7.47 -0.49
N PRO A 120 -11.86 7.85 -0.20
CA PRO A 120 -12.39 9.16 -0.55
C PRO A 120 -11.52 10.32 -0.02
N ARG A 121 -10.92 10.18 1.17
CA ARG A 121 -9.99 11.18 1.76
C ARG A 121 -8.72 11.33 0.93
N ALA A 122 -8.17 10.22 0.42
CA ALA A 122 -7.01 10.26 -0.45
C ALA A 122 -7.31 10.92 -1.80
N VAL A 123 -8.50 10.64 -2.37
CA VAL A 123 -8.97 11.31 -3.60
C VAL A 123 -9.12 12.81 -3.37
N GLU A 124 -9.77 13.21 -2.29
CA GLU A 124 -9.93 14.62 -1.92
C GLU A 124 -8.55 15.32 -1.80
N ARG A 125 -7.58 14.67 -1.16
CA ARG A 125 -6.21 15.18 -1.05
C ARG A 125 -5.57 15.36 -2.43
N LEU A 126 -5.70 14.38 -3.32
CA LEU A 126 -5.15 14.45 -4.69
C LEU A 126 -5.77 15.59 -5.49
N GLU A 127 -7.06 15.83 -5.38
CA GLU A 127 -7.75 16.91 -6.09
C GLU A 127 -7.44 18.31 -5.54
N ASN A 128 -7.07 18.40 -4.27
CA ASN A 128 -6.77 19.67 -3.59
C ASN A 128 -5.27 19.98 -3.46
N TYR A 129 -4.40 19.13 -4.00
CA TYR A 129 -2.95 19.33 -3.93
C TYR A 129 -2.32 19.27 -5.32
N THR A 130 -1.55 20.30 -5.64
CA THR A 130 -0.70 20.31 -6.83
C THR A 130 0.77 20.28 -6.39
N PRO A 131 1.54 19.26 -6.79
CA PRO A 131 2.96 19.20 -6.45
C PRO A 131 3.71 20.40 -7.06
N PRO A 132 4.71 20.97 -6.37
CA PRO A 132 5.49 22.09 -6.86
C PRO A 132 6.47 21.72 -7.99
N TRP A 133 6.60 20.45 -8.31
CA TRP A 133 7.43 19.93 -9.39
C TRP A 133 6.59 19.18 -10.43
N PRO A 134 7.04 19.12 -11.69
CA PRO A 134 6.33 18.36 -12.71
C PRO A 134 6.43 16.86 -12.44
N LEU A 135 5.27 16.18 -12.49
CA LEU A 135 5.22 14.73 -12.36
C LEU A 135 5.40 14.02 -13.70
N PRO A 136 6.19 12.94 -13.77
CA PRO A 136 6.16 12.01 -14.89
C PRO A 136 4.75 11.50 -15.14
N LYS A 137 4.42 11.17 -16.40
CA LYS A 137 3.06 10.77 -16.79
C LYS A 137 2.53 9.60 -15.95
N VAL A 138 3.38 8.64 -15.60
CA VAL A 138 3.04 7.45 -14.82
C VAL A 138 2.54 7.77 -13.39
N PHE A 139 2.94 8.89 -12.82
CA PHE A 139 2.52 9.32 -11.48
C PHE A 139 1.38 10.35 -11.49
N ARG A 140 0.85 10.70 -12.66
CA ARG A 140 -0.24 11.67 -12.75
C ARG A 140 -1.58 11.00 -12.58
N LEU A 141 -2.15 11.14 -11.41
CA LEU A 141 -3.49 10.65 -11.09
C LEU A 141 -4.58 11.73 -11.24
N THR A 142 -4.15 12.99 -11.43
CA THR A 142 -5.08 14.11 -11.61
C THR A 142 -4.78 14.91 -12.89
N LYS A 143 -5.82 15.52 -13.45
CA LYS A 143 -5.74 16.46 -14.57
C LYS A 143 -6.70 17.62 -14.31
N GLY A 144 -6.18 18.84 -14.29
CA GLY A 144 -6.99 20.03 -14.01
C GLY A 144 -7.63 20.00 -12.61
N GLY A 145 -6.95 19.44 -11.60
CA GLY A 145 -7.46 19.34 -10.24
C GLY A 145 -8.56 18.28 -10.04
N LYS A 146 -8.76 17.39 -11.01
CA LYS A 146 -9.72 16.29 -10.92
C LYS A 146 -9.04 14.95 -11.16
N LEU A 147 -9.51 13.91 -10.47
CA LEU A 147 -9.04 12.54 -10.65
C LEU A 147 -9.18 12.11 -12.12
N ILE A 148 -8.18 11.42 -12.65
CA ILE A 148 -8.26 10.80 -13.98
C ILE A 148 -9.02 9.48 -13.85
N ASP A 149 -10.31 9.55 -14.00
CA ASP A 149 -11.27 8.45 -13.80
C ASP A 149 -10.92 7.20 -14.64
N GLY A 150 -10.40 7.40 -15.85
CA GLY A 150 -10.05 6.34 -16.77
C GLY A 150 -9.02 5.34 -16.19
N VAL A 151 -8.05 5.82 -15.39
CA VAL A 151 -7.07 4.95 -14.74
C VAL A 151 -7.76 3.91 -13.83
N PHE A 152 -8.85 4.28 -13.18
CA PHE A 152 -9.63 3.42 -12.31
C PHE A 152 -10.71 2.61 -13.03
N ARG A 153 -10.81 2.76 -14.36
CA ARG A 153 -11.72 2.04 -15.24
C ARG A 153 -10.98 1.16 -16.27
N GLY A 154 -9.68 0.94 -16.06
CA GLY A 154 -8.88 0.09 -16.92
C GLY A 154 -8.17 0.79 -18.09
N GLU A 155 -8.18 2.13 -18.15
CA GLU A 155 -7.31 2.85 -19.08
C GLU A 155 -5.86 2.73 -18.62
N THR A 156 -5.00 2.31 -19.54
CA THR A 156 -3.57 2.13 -19.29
C THR A 156 -2.74 3.14 -20.09
N LEU A 157 -1.56 3.48 -19.58
CA LEU A 157 -0.64 4.40 -20.28
C LEU A 157 -0.11 3.81 -21.59
N ASN A 158 0.13 2.51 -21.58
CA ASN A 158 0.61 1.70 -22.70
C ASN A 158 -0.14 0.36 -22.67
N THR A 159 -0.06 -0.39 -23.76
CA THR A 159 -0.62 -1.74 -23.82
C THR A 159 0.00 -2.62 -22.71
N PRO A 160 -0.80 -3.19 -21.81
CA PRO A 160 -0.30 -4.07 -20.76
C PRO A 160 0.10 -5.42 -21.35
N SER A 161 0.79 -6.25 -20.55
CA SER A 161 0.97 -7.66 -20.86
C SER A 161 -0.37 -8.38 -20.76
N MET A 162 -0.91 -8.82 -21.91
CA MET A 162 -2.20 -9.52 -21.94
C MET A 162 -2.12 -10.89 -21.26
N ILE A 163 -0.97 -11.57 -21.34
CA ILE A 163 -0.77 -12.85 -20.65
C ILE A 163 -0.82 -12.66 -19.14
N ALA A 164 -0.10 -11.67 -18.60
CA ALA A 164 -0.12 -11.39 -17.17
C ALA A 164 -1.53 -10.98 -16.68
N LEU A 165 -2.32 -10.32 -17.54
CA LEU A 165 -3.70 -9.97 -17.22
C LEU A 165 -4.60 -11.23 -17.16
N GLU A 166 -4.47 -12.12 -18.13
CA GLU A 166 -5.23 -13.38 -18.16
C GLU A 166 -4.86 -14.29 -16.97
N ASP A 167 -3.57 -14.41 -16.63
CA ASP A 167 -3.11 -15.14 -15.45
C ASP A 167 -3.71 -14.57 -14.15
N ALA A 168 -3.75 -13.25 -14.03
CA ALA A 168 -4.35 -12.59 -12.86
C ALA A 168 -5.86 -12.82 -12.80
N LEU A 169 -6.57 -12.80 -13.92
CA LEU A 169 -8.00 -13.08 -14.00
C LEU A 169 -8.30 -14.55 -13.65
N ASP A 170 -7.50 -15.50 -14.15
CA ASP A 170 -7.62 -16.92 -13.79
C ASP A 170 -7.41 -17.11 -12.29
N GLY A 171 -6.36 -16.48 -11.69
CA GLY A 171 -6.12 -16.51 -10.26
C GLY A 171 -7.28 -15.93 -9.45
N LEU A 172 -7.90 -14.83 -9.89
CA LEU A 172 -9.07 -14.25 -9.24
C LEU A 172 -10.30 -15.19 -9.33
N ASN A 173 -10.54 -15.78 -10.50
CA ASN A 173 -11.61 -16.74 -10.69
C ASN A 173 -11.42 -17.98 -9.79
N TRP A 174 -10.20 -18.48 -9.72
CA TRP A 174 -9.89 -19.57 -8.79
C TRP A 174 -10.12 -19.15 -7.32
N ALA A 175 -9.70 -17.94 -6.93
CA ALA A 175 -9.91 -17.43 -5.57
C ALA A 175 -11.39 -17.44 -5.18
N GLU A 176 -12.29 -17.05 -6.08
CA GLU A 176 -13.75 -17.13 -5.86
C GLU A 176 -14.21 -18.56 -5.57
N THR A 177 -13.64 -19.57 -6.24
CA THR A 177 -14.01 -20.99 -6.02
C THR A 177 -13.62 -21.50 -4.64
N VAL A 178 -12.64 -20.89 -3.98
CA VAL A 178 -12.15 -21.30 -2.65
C VAL A 178 -12.64 -20.37 -1.53
N GLY A 179 -13.62 -19.51 -1.80
CA GLY A 179 -14.25 -18.62 -0.82
C GLY A 179 -13.73 -17.18 -0.82
N GLY A 180 -13.17 -16.74 -1.94
CA GLY A 180 -12.68 -15.37 -2.13
C GLY A 180 -11.53 -15.01 -1.18
N ALA A 181 -11.41 -13.74 -0.84
CA ALA A 181 -10.33 -13.26 0.04
C ALA A 181 -10.34 -13.94 1.42
N ALA A 182 -11.51 -14.26 1.97
CA ALA A 182 -11.61 -14.98 3.26
C ALA A 182 -11.07 -16.40 3.16
N GLY A 183 -11.39 -17.11 2.10
CA GLY A 183 -10.88 -18.46 1.84
C GLY A 183 -9.37 -18.49 1.63
N LEU A 184 -8.83 -17.49 0.91
CA LEU A 184 -7.39 -17.36 0.71
C LEU A 184 -6.66 -17.12 2.04
N ARG A 185 -7.18 -16.22 2.89
CA ARG A 185 -6.62 -15.99 4.23
C ARG A 185 -6.62 -17.25 5.07
N ALA A 186 -7.74 -17.98 5.13
CA ALA A 186 -7.83 -19.23 5.87
C ALA A 186 -6.79 -20.27 5.41
N ARG A 187 -6.56 -20.41 4.09
CA ARG A 187 -5.51 -21.30 3.55
C ARG A 187 -4.11 -20.83 3.92
N CYS A 188 -3.84 -19.52 3.93
CA CYS A 188 -2.55 -19.00 4.37
C CYS A 188 -2.29 -19.29 5.85
N GLU A 189 -3.31 -19.15 6.69
CA GLU A 189 -3.22 -19.46 8.13
C GLU A 189 -3.04 -20.96 8.42
N GLU A 190 -3.74 -21.81 7.68
CA GLU A 190 -3.58 -23.25 7.76
C GLU A 190 -2.14 -23.67 7.39
N ASN A 191 -1.62 -23.14 6.28
CA ASN A 191 -0.24 -23.41 5.84
C ASN A 191 0.81 -22.90 6.84
N PHE A 192 0.53 -21.78 7.51
CA PHE A 192 1.43 -21.22 8.52
C PHE A 192 1.43 -22.02 9.82
N GLY A 193 0.33 -22.67 10.18
CA GLY A 193 0.18 -23.48 11.38
C GLY A 193 0.77 -24.89 11.29
N THR A 194 1.19 -25.31 10.09
CA THR A 194 1.87 -26.62 9.85
C THR A 194 3.37 -26.50 9.92
#